data_db9a77da520c744d1b7a10956d06f66d
#
_entry.id   db9a77da520c744d1b7a10956d06f66d
#
_cell.length_a   1.000
_cell.length_b   1.000
_cell.length_c   1.000
_cell.angle_alpha   90.00
_cell.angle_beta   90.00
_cell.angle_gamma   90.00
#
_symmetry.space_group_name_H-M   'P 1'
#
loop_
_entity.id
_entity.type
_entity.pdbx_description
1 polymer ?
#
loop_
_entity_poly.entity_id
_entity_poly.type
_entity_poly.pdbx_seq_one_letter_code
_entity_poly.pdbx_strand_id
1 'polypeptide(L)'
;MVPRSIFLDLEPSSFLEPGRLLPEHRSPIDSIRTGSFRNLFEPDQLLSHKESALTFGSGYYSEFIDTALEGIRKVTERCDSMQGFLLFNAISGGTGSGFSSVLLERLADEYDRKSKLAFSIYPSDFNHELSKNICEPYNAVMHLSSLINHVDISFTFENPAVYRLC
;
A
#
# COMPACT_ATOMS: atom_id res chain seq x y z
N MET A 1 -23.25 -2.93 5.67
CA MET A 1 -22.54 -2.72 4.38
C MET A 1 -21.05 -2.71 4.72
N VAL A 2 -20.26 -3.62 4.19
CA VAL A 2 -18.81 -3.73 4.46
C VAL A 2 -18.08 -3.03 3.32
N PRO A 3 -17.05 -2.20 3.62
CA PRO A 3 -16.25 -1.55 2.59
C PRO A 3 -15.53 -2.59 1.69
N ARG A 4 -15.47 -2.32 0.41
CA ARG A 4 -14.74 -3.12 -0.57
C ARG A 4 -13.30 -2.62 -0.63
N SER A 5 -12.57 -2.77 0.48
CA SER A 5 -11.18 -2.30 0.64
C SER A 5 -10.31 -3.40 1.19
N ILE A 6 -9.04 -3.37 0.84
CA ILE A 6 -7.99 -4.25 1.38
C ILE A 6 -6.85 -3.36 1.85
N PHE A 7 -6.32 -3.64 3.01
CA PHE A 7 -5.15 -2.99 3.57
C PHE A 7 -3.99 -3.97 3.53
N LEU A 8 -2.92 -3.57 2.87
CA LEU A 8 -1.74 -4.39 2.64
C LEU A 8 -0.52 -3.70 3.24
N ASP A 9 0.22 -4.40 4.08
CA ASP A 9 1.47 -3.91 4.64
C ASP A 9 2.47 -5.06 4.75
N LEU A 10 3.72 -4.80 4.36
CA LEU A 10 4.82 -5.75 4.51
C LEU A 10 5.41 -5.72 5.91
N GLU A 11 5.12 -4.69 6.71
CA GLU A 11 5.58 -4.64 8.09
C GLU A 11 4.85 -5.66 8.96
N PRO A 12 5.58 -6.35 9.86
CA PRO A 12 4.98 -7.31 10.75
C PRO A 12 4.02 -6.61 11.72
N SER A 13 2.88 -7.25 11.95
CA SER A 13 1.96 -6.83 13.00
C SER A 13 2.58 -7.07 14.37
N SER A 14 2.56 -6.06 15.25
CA SER A 14 3.04 -6.18 16.63
C SER A 14 2.28 -7.21 17.48
N PHE A 15 1.11 -7.65 17.01
CA PHE A 15 0.30 -8.69 17.68
C PHE A 15 0.82 -10.11 17.47
N LEU A 16 1.77 -10.34 16.55
CA LEU A 16 2.32 -11.67 16.27
C LEU A 16 3.37 -12.12 17.28
N GLU A 17 3.90 -11.22 18.12
CA GLU A 17 4.84 -11.56 19.20
C GLU A 17 4.17 -11.37 20.57
N PRO A 18 3.78 -12.47 21.27
CA PRO A 18 3.24 -12.36 22.61
C PRO A 18 4.31 -11.85 23.58
N GLY A 19 4.11 -10.65 24.13
CA GLY A 19 4.91 -10.07 25.20
C GLY A 19 5.77 -8.86 24.85
N ARG A 20 5.79 -8.38 23.61
CA ARG A 20 6.58 -7.22 23.19
C ARG A 20 5.72 -6.09 22.65
N LEU A 21 4.98 -5.45 23.55
CA LEU A 21 4.31 -4.18 23.27
C LEU A 21 5.33 -3.04 23.33
N LEU A 22 6.02 -2.75 22.23
CA LEU A 22 6.71 -1.49 22.06
C LEU A 22 5.70 -0.51 21.42
N PRO A 23 5.26 0.54 22.12
CA PRO A 23 4.27 1.50 21.61
C PRO A 23 4.72 2.26 20.36
N GLU A 24 6.02 2.22 20.06
CA GLU A 24 6.66 2.99 18.99
C GLU A 24 6.61 2.36 17.60
N HIS A 25 6.24 1.08 17.50
CA HIS A 25 6.24 0.33 16.23
C HIS A 25 4.90 -0.35 15.94
N ARG A 26 3.81 0.42 16.02
CA ARG A 26 2.51 -0.10 15.57
C ARG A 26 2.44 -0.01 14.06
N SER A 27 2.26 -1.16 13.40
CA SER A 27 1.89 -1.19 11.98
C SER A 27 0.60 -0.39 11.75
N PRO A 28 0.46 0.31 10.63
CA PRO A 28 -0.80 0.97 10.24
C PRO A 28 -2.00 0.03 10.32
N ILE A 29 -1.82 -1.25 9.97
CA ILE A 29 -2.86 -2.29 10.08
C ILE A 29 -3.29 -2.53 11.53
N ASP A 30 -2.35 -2.55 12.48
CA ASP A 30 -2.68 -2.69 13.91
C ASP A 30 -3.49 -1.51 14.43
N SER A 31 -3.21 -0.32 13.92
CA SER A 31 -3.99 0.88 14.26
C SER A 31 -5.43 0.77 13.78
N ILE A 32 -5.68 0.14 12.64
CA ILE A 32 -7.04 -0.14 12.15
C ILE A 32 -7.72 -1.21 13.01
N ARG A 33 -7.01 -2.30 13.35
CA ARG A 33 -7.54 -3.39 14.18
C ARG A 33 -7.95 -2.95 15.59
N THR A 34 -7.25 -1.96 16.16
CA THR A 34 -7.50 -1.45 17.52
C THR A 34 -8.30 -0.15 17.56
N GLY A 35 -8.49 0.49 16.40
CA GLY A 35 -9.14 1.79 16.30
C GLY A 35 -10.65 1.76 16.49
N SER A 36 -11.25 2.96 16.48
CA SER A 36 -12.70 3.14 16.65
C SER A 36 -13.53 2.45 15.56
N PHE A 37 -12.96 2.26 14.37
CA PHE A 37 -13.60 1.65 13.21
C PHE A 37 -13.23 0.18 13.00
N ARG A 38 -12.68 -0.50 14.02
CA ARG A 38 -12.25 -1.91 13.93
C ARG A 38 -13.32 -2.88 13.44
N ASN A 39 -14.58 -2.61 13.74
CA ASN A 39 -15.71 -3.46 13.36
C ASN A 39 -16.19 -3.22 11.92
N LEU A 40 -15.61 -2.24 11.21
CA LEU A 40 -15.98 -1.89 9.84
C LEU A 40 -15.34 -2.84 8.81
N PHE A 41 -14.15 -3.35 9.12
CA PHE A 41 -13.35 -4.19 8.24
C PHE A 41 -13.32 -5.63 8.72
N GLU A 42 -13.43 -6.56 7.79
CA GLU A 42 -13.24 -7.98 8.07
C GLU A 42 -11.75 -8.30 8.27
N PRO A 43 -11.40 -9.29 9.11
CA PRO A 43 -10.00 -9.69 9.33
C PRO A 43 -9.27 -10.05 8.02
N ASP A 44 -9.97 -10.64 7.05
CA ASP A 44 -9.43 -11.04 5.74
C ASP A 44 -9.08 -9.84 4.83
N GLN A 45 -9.52 -8.63 5.20
CA GLN A 45 -9.20 -7.40 4.50
C GLN A 45 -7.94 -6.70 5.05
N LEU A 46 -7.39 -7.19 6.16
CA LEU A 46 -6.26 -6.62 6.88
C LEU A 46 -5.07 -7.58 6.81
N LEU A 47 -4.28 -7.47 5.75
CA LEU A 47 -3.20 -8.38 5.43
C LEU A 47 -1.85 -7.76 5.76
N SER A 48 -1.08 -8.41 6.62
CA SER A 48 0.29 -8.02 6.99
C SER A 48 1.27 -9.15 6.76
N HIS A 49 2.50 -8.81 6.40
CA HIS A 49 3.60 -9.75 6.22
C HIS A 49 4.55 -9.72 7.42
N LYS A 50 5.59 -10.55 7.39
CA LYS A 50 6.56 -10.70 8.50
C LYS A 50 7.85 -9.92 8.30
N GLU A 51 8.10 -9.39 7.11
CA GLU A 51 9.33 -8.73 6.74
C GLU A 51 9.04 -7.34 6.20
N SER A 52 9.68 -6.32 6.79
CA SER A 52 9.56 -4.96 6.30
C SER A 52 10.38 -4.75 5.02
N ALA A 53 9.85 -3.98 4.08
CA ALA A 53 10.53 -3.61 2.85
C ALA A 53 10.92 -2.13 2.85
N LEU A 54 12.22 -1.84 2.92
CA LEU A 54 12.75 -0.47 2.85
C LEU A 54 13.07 -0.04 1.41
N THR A 55 13.44 -0.98 0.55
CA THR A 55 13.83 -0.71 -0.83
C THR A 55 12.78 -1.20 -1.81
N PHE A 56 12.74 -0.61 -3.00
CA PHE A 56 11.88 -1.05 -4.09
C PHE A 56 12.02 -2.55 -4.36
N GLY A 57 13.27 -3.04 -4.47
CA GLY A 57 13.53 -4.44 -4.78
C GLY A 57 12.99 -5.39 -3.71
N SER A 58 13.13 -5.08 -2.42
CA SER A 58 12.59 -5.93 -1.35
C SER A 58 11.06 -5.98 -1.36
N GLY A 59 10.41 -4.89 -1.74
CA GLY A 59 8.96 -4.86 -1.93
C GLY A 59 8.51 -5.61 -3.18
N TYR A 60 9.19 -5.40 -4.30
CA TYR A 60 8.83 -5.97 -5.60
C TYR A 60 8.94 -7.50 -5.64
N TYR A 61 9.98 -8.07 -5.02
CA TYR A 61 10.21 -9.52 -4.96
C TYR A 61 9.63 -10.20 -3.72
N SER A 62 8.70 -9.54 -3.03
CA SER A 62 8.05 -10.13 -1.86
C SER A 62 7.13 -11.30 -2.24
N GLU A 63 7.25 -12.41 -1.52
CA GLU A 63 6.37 -13.59 -1.67
C GLU A 63 4.93 -13.32 -1.23
N PHE A 64 4.67 -12.18 -0.58
CA PHE A 64 3.36 -11.80 -0.09
C PHE A 64 2.34 -11.48 -1.21
N ILE A 65 2.80 -11.34 -2.44
CA ILE A 65 1.96 -10.97 -3.59
C ILE A 65 0.80 -11.96 -3.80
N ASP A 66 1.05 -13.26 -3.67
CA ASP A 66 0.02 -14.27 -3.90
C ASP A 66 -1.08 -14.21 -2.84
N THR A 67 -0.71 -13.93 -1.58
CA THR A 67 -1.67 -13.72 -0.49
C THR A 67 -2.52 -12.47 -0.72
N ALA A 68 -1.91 -11.39 -1.21
CA ALA A 68 -2.61 -10.15 -1.53
C ALA A 68 -3.60 -10.34 -2.69
N LEU A 69 -3.18 -11.01 -3.76
CA LEU A 69 -4.05 -11.31 -4.91
C LEU A 69 -5.24 -12.18 -4.52
N GLU A 70 -5.01 -13.20 -3.69
CA GLU A 70 -6.10 -14.03 -3.17
C GLU A 70 -7.10 -13.21 -2.32
N GLY A 71 -6.60 -12.28 -1.49
CA GLY A 71 -7.45 -11.35 -0.76
C GLY A 71 -8.28 -10.46 -1.69
N ILE A 72 -7.65 -9.90 -2.73
CA ILE A 72 -8.32 -9.08 -3.74
C ILE A 72 -9.39 -9.89 -4.48
N ARG A 73 -9.06 -11.11 -4.90
CA ARG A 73 -9.99 -12.01 -5.57
C ARG A 73 -11.25 -12.26 -4.73
N LYS A 74 -11.10 -12.55 -3.44
CA LYS A 74 -12.24 -12.76 -2.52
C LYS A 74 -13.14 -11.52 -2.41
N VAL A 75 -12.57 -10.33 -2.39
CA VAL A 75 -13.35 -9.08 -2.32
C VAL A 75 -14.04 -8.79 -3.66
N THR A 76 -13.36 -9.04 -4.78
CA THR A 76 -13.93 -8.84 -6.12
C THR A 76 -15.07 -9.81 -6.42
N GLU A 77 -14.96 -11.07 -6.02
CA GLU A 77 -16.02 -12.08 -6.18
C GLU A 77 -17.31 -11.75 -5.41
N ARG A 78 -17.20 -10.99 -4.32
CA ARG A 78 -18.36 -10.50 -3.56
C ARG A 78 -19.03 -9.27 -4.19
N CYS A 79 -18.51 -8.76 -5.30
CA CYS A 79 -19.07 -7.61 -6.01
C CYS A 79 -20.01 -8.06 -7.13
N ASP A 80 -21.23 -7.51 -7.19
CA ASP A 80 -22.15 -7.77 -8.29
C ASP A 80 -21.62 -7.19 -9.61
N SER A 81 -20.97 -6.03 -9.54
CA SER A 81 -20.33 -5.37 -10.68
C SER A 81 -19.14 -4.54 -10.19
N MET A 82 -17.94 -4.96 -10.55
CA MET A 82 -16.71 -4.22 -10.24
C MET A 82 -16.41 -3.22 -11.36
N GLN A 83 -16.24 -1.95 -11.02
CA GLN A 83 -15.91 -0.86 -11.97
C GLN A 83 -14.41 -0.75 -12.20
N GLY A 84 -13.60 -0.89 -11.16
CA GLY A 84 -12.15 -0.76 -11.22
C GLY A 84 -11.52 -0.78 -9.83
N PHE A 85 -10.24 -0.40 -9.78
CA PHE A 85 -9.44 -0.35 -8.57
C PHE A 85 -9.01 1.07 -8.24
N LEU A 86 -9.02 1.40 -6.95
CA LEU A 86 -8.42 2.61 -6.39
C LEU A 86 -7.23 2.18 -5.51
N LEU A 87 -6.04 2.56 -5.90
CA LEU A 87 -4.82 2.31 -5.15
C LEU A 87 -4.42 3.57 -4.37
N PHE A 88 -4.17 3.43 -3.07
CA PHE A 88 -3.63 4.49 -2.23
C PHE A 88 -2.28 4.03 -1.68
N ASN A 89 -1.21 4.72 -2.01
CA ASN A 89 0.13 4.34 -1.59
C ASN A 89 1.02 5.55 -1.31
N ALA A 90 2.04 5.36 -0.45
CA ALA A 90 3.14 6.30 -0.25
C ALA A 90 4.41 5.69 -0.84
N ILE A 91 5.02 6.35 -1.81
CA ILE A 91 6.08 5.79 -2.64
C ILE A 91 7.49 5.92 -2.05
N SER A 92 7.62 6.45 -0.84
CA SER A 92 8.92 6.60 -0.14
C SER A 92 9.52 5.26 0.30
N GLY A 93 8.69 4.31 0.76
CA GLY A 93 9.13 2.99 1.22
C GLY A 93 8.99 1.90 0.17
N GLY A 94 9.57 0.71 0.45
CA GLY A 94 9.53 -0.42 -0.46
C GLY A 94 8.15 -1.05 -0.63
N THR A 95 7.31 -1.04 0.43
CA THR A 95 5.91 -1.49 0.35
C THR A 95 5.12 -0.63 -0.62
N GLY A 96 5.10 0.68 -0.42
CA GLY A 96 4.32 1.58 -1.25
C GLY A 96 4.88 1.79 -2.66
N SER A 97 6.17 1.55 -2.91
CA SER A 97 6.77 1.62 -4.23
C SER A 97 6.89 0.25 -4.91
N GLY A 98 7.70 -0.66 -4.34
CA GLY A 98 8.01 -1.94 -4.95
C GLY A 98 6.83 -2.91 -4.96
N PHE A 99 6.24 -3.16 -3.79
CA PHE A 99 5.12 -4.09 -3.69
C PHE A 99 3.88 -3.58 -4.46
N SER A 100 3.58 -2.28 -4.41
CA SER A 100 2.48 -1.74 -5.20
C SER A 100 2.73 -1.80 -6.70
N SER A 101 4.00 -1.75 -7.15
CA SER A 101 4.35 -1.90 -8.56
C SER A 101 4.06 -3.32 -9.08
N VAL A 102 4.53 -4.34 -8.38
CA VAL A 102 4.20 -5.73 -8.78
C VAL A 102 2.71 -6.03 -8.65
N LEU A 103 2.04 -5.44 -7.67
CA LEU A 103 0.59 -5.56 -7.52
C LEU A 103 -0.16 -4.96 -8.73
N LEU A 104 0.23 -3.77 -9.18
CA LEU A 104 -0.36 -3.11 -10.36
C LEU A 104 -0.13 -3.93 -11.63
N GLU A 105 1.06 -4.49 -11.81
CA GLU A 105 1.40 -5.37 -12.92
C GLU A 105 0.48 -6.60 -12.94
N ARG A 106 0.35 -7.30 -11.80
CA ARG A 106 -0.55 -8.45 -11.69
C ARG A 106 -2.03 -8.09 -11.89
N LEU A 107 -2.48 -6.96 -11.36
CA LEU A 107 -3.84 -6.48 -11.58
C LEU A 107 -4.07 -6.05 -13.03
N ALA A 108 -3.06 -5.60 -13.75
CA ALA A 108 -3.17 -5.30 -15.17
C ALA A 108 -3.38 -6.58 -15.98
N ASP A 109 -2.66 -7.66 -15.64
CA ASP A 109 -2.77 -8.95 -16.30
C ASP A 109 -4.12 -9.65 -16.01
N GLU A 110 -4.54 -9.69 -14.75
CA GLU A 110 -5.76 -10.40 -14.36
C GLU A 110 -7.05 -9.62 -14.69
N TYR A 111 -6.99 -8.27 -14.60
CA TYR A 111 -8.15 -7.38 -14.76
C TYR A 111 -7.90 -6.33 -15.85
N ASP A 112 -7.50 -6.76 -17.03
CA ASP A 112 -7.14 -5.91 -18.18
C ASP A 112 -8.18 -4.83 -18.52
N ARG A 113 -9.48 -5.20 -18.48
CA ARG A 113 -10.59 -4.31 -18.86
C ARG A 113 -11.10 -3.42 -17.72
N LYS A 114 -10.43 -3.40 -16.57
CA LYS A 114 -10.88 -2.64 -15.39
C LYS A 114 -9.97 -1.44 -15.15
N SER A 115 -10.59 -0.29 -14.96
CA SER A 115 -9.84 0.95 -14.70
C SER A 115 -9.05 0.88 -13.39
N LYS A 116 -7.85 1.40 -13.42
CA LYS A 116 -6.92 1.48 -12.30
C LYS A 116 -6.55 2.93 -12.06
N LEU A 117 -6.94 3.45 -10.89
CA LEU A 117 -6.63 4.80 -10.46
C LEU A 117 -5.67 4.74 -9.28
N ALA A 118 -4.59 5.52 -9.31
CA ALA A 118 -3.64 5.60 -8.22
C ALA A 118 -3.64 6.98 -7.56
N PHE A 119 -3.59 6.98 -6.23
CA PHE A 119 -3.41 8.15 -5.38
C PHE A 119 -2.09 7.97 -4.63
N SER A 120 -1.02 8.57 -5.16
CA SER A 120 0.33 8.36 -4.66
C SER A 120 0.84 9.58 -3.91
N ILE A 121 1.32 9.36 -2.68
CA ILE A 121 1.96 10.38 -1.85
C ILE A 121 3.46 10.31 -2.13
N TYR A 122 3.99 11.43 -2.61
CA TYR A 122 5.40 11.61 -2.91
C TYR A 122 6.17 12.07 -1.68
N PRO A 123 7.45 11.69 -1.57
CA PRO A 123 8.30 12.18 -0.49
C PRO A 123 8.44 13.71 -0.60
N SER A 124 8.42 14.38 0.54
CA SER A 124 8.66 15.80 0.63
C SER A 124 10.14 16.14 0.38
N ASP A 125 10.43 17.41 0.10
CA ASP A 125 11.77 17.93 -0.22
C ASP A 125 12.90 17.27 0.57
N PHE A 126 13.94 16.85 -0.15
CA PHE A 126 15.13 16.17 0.36
C PHE A 126 15.94 16.97 1.41
N ASN A 127 15.60 18.23 1.62
CA ASN A 127 16.25 19.14 2.57
C ASN A 127 15.66 19.11 3.98
N HIS A 128 14.56 18.39 4.21
CA HIS A 128 14.00 18.25 5.54
C HIS A 128 14.69 17.08 6.27
N GLU A 129 15.15 17.35 7.50
CA GLU A 129 15.77 16.37 8.43
C GLU A 129 14.91 15.11 8.70
N LEU A 130 13.71 15.05 8.14
CA LEU A 130 12.75 13.95 8.24
C LEU A 130 12.93 12.85 7.19
N SER A 131 13.68 13.09 6.12
CA SER A 131 13.99 12.03 5.13
C SER A 131 15.08 11.10 5.69
N LYS A 132 14.65 10.08 6.43
CA LYS A 132 15.55 9.11 7.06
C LYS A 132 16.04 8.02 6.11
N ASN A 133 15.45 7.92 4.92
CA ASN A 133 15.72 6.81 4.01
C ASN A 133 16.41 7.31 2.72
N ILE A 134 17.69 6.99 2.56
CA ILE A 134 18.48 7.31 1.37
C ILE A 134 17.88 6.69 0.10
N CYS A 135 17.08 5.64 0.23
CA CYS A 135 16.48 4.92 -0.89
C CYS A 135 15.22 5.60 -1.46
N GLU A 136 14.63 6.60 -0.78
CA GLU A 136 13.38 7.24 -1.20
C GLU A 136 13.36 7.72 -2.67
N PRO A 137 14.37 8.46 -3.17
CA PRO A 137 14.35 8.92 -4.56
C PRO A 137 14.41 7.77 -5.55
N TYR A 138 15.16 6.71 -5.23
CA TYR A 138 15.24 5.52 -6.08
C TYR A 138 13.91 4.76 -6.10
N ASN A 139 13.30 4.59 -4.94
CA ASN A 139 11.98 3.97 -4.82
C ASN A 139 10.93 4.72 -5.65
N ALA A 140 10.93 6.06 -5.57
CA ALA A 140 10.01 6.91 -6.31
C ALA A 140 10.19 6.80 -7.83
N VAL A 141 11.43 6.86 -8.32
CA VAL A 141 11.73 6.77 -9.77
C VAL A 141 11.34 5.40 -10.33
N MET A 142 11.65 4.31 -9.61
CA MET A 142 11.31 2.97 -10.07
C MET A 142 9.80 2.75 -10.09
N HIS A 143 9.07 3.24 -9.09
CA HIS A 143 7.62 3.14 -9.04
C HIS A 143 6.92 3.93 -10.15
N LEU A 144 7.48 5.08 -10.54
CA LEU A 144 6.92 5.91 -11.60
C LEU A 144 6.79 5.13 -12.93
N SER A 145 7.75 4.27 -13.25
CA SER A 145 7.67 3.41 -14.44
C SER A 145 6.43 2.50 -14.41
N SER A 146 6.13 1.89 -13.27
CA SER A 146 4.92 1.05 -13.11
C SER A 146 3.63 1.86 -13.19
N LEU A 147 3.60 3.08 -12.63
CA LEU A 147 2.45 3.96 -12.75
C LEU A 147 2.15 4.31 -14.20
N ILE A 148 3.16 4.66 -14.99
CA ILE A 148 2.98 5.02 -16.41
C ILE A 148 2.44 3.85 -17.23
N ASN A 149 2.87 2.63 -16.93
CA ASN A 149 2.55 1.47 -17.74
C ASN A 149 1.22 0.80 -17.36
N HIS A 150 0.81 0.87 -16.09
CA HIS A 150 -0.29 0.03 -15.57
C HIS A 150 -1.45 0.81 -14.95
N VAL A 151 -1.40 2.15 -14.91
CA VAL A 151 -2.43 2.98 -14.30
C VAL A 151 -3.05 3.92 -15.33
N ASP A 152 -4.38 4.00 -15.35
CA ASP A 152 -5.09 4.88 -16.28
C ASP A 152 -5.02 6.35 -15.86
N ILE A 153 -5.17 6.61 -14.54
CA ILE A 153 -5.13 7.96 -13.98
C ILE A 153 -4.34 7.93 -12.67
N SER A 154 -3.33 8.77 -12.57
CA SER A 154 -2.54 8.94 -11.35
C SER A 154 -2.71 10.34 -10.76
N PHE A 155 -3.05 10.39 -9.47
CA PHE A 155 -3.09 11.61 -8.66
C PHE A 155 -1.87 11.63 -7.75
N THR A 156 -1.09 12.70 -7.85
CA THR A 156 0.13 12.87 -7.06
C THR A 156 -0.08 13.89 -5.97
N PHE A 157 0.31 13.56 -4.75
CA PHE A 157 0.21 14.43 -3.58
C PHE A 157 1.56 14.59 -2.92
N GLU A 158 1.82 15.78 -2.41
CA GLU A 158 2.94 16.08 -1.53
C GLU A 158 2.41 16.67 -0.23
N ASN A 159 2.84 16.14 0.91
CA ASN A 159 2.39 16.61 2.21
C ASN A 159 2.60 18.12 2.42
N PRO A 160 3.78 18.70 2.10
CA PRO A 160 3.97 20.14 2.24
C PRO A 160 3.05 20.98 1.35
N ALA A 161 2.70 20.50 0.16
CA ALA A 161 1.76 21.20 -0.71
C ALA A 161 0.35 21.22 -0.10
N VAL A 162 -0.08 20.10 0.47
CA VAL A 162 -1.39 20.01 1.16
C VAL A 162 -1.43 20.92 2.37
N TYR A 163 -0.38 20.95 3.20
CA TYR A 163 -0.31 21.84 4.38
C TYR A 163 -0.30 23.32 4.03
N ARG A 164 0.14 23.71 2.82
CA ARG A 164 0.07 25.12 2.37
C ARG A 164 -1.34 25.53 1.93
N LEU A 165 -2.20 24.56 1.62
CA LEU A 165 -3.59 24.81 1.22
C LEU A 165 -4.57 24.86 2.40
N CYS A 166 -4.22 24.27 3.54
CA CYS A 166 -4.98 24.30 4.78
C CYS A 166 -4.58 25.46 5.68
#